data_edca5754c706507a9bd306b9e8cb214a
#
_entry.id   edca5754c706507a9bd306b9e8cb214a
#
_cell.length_a   1.000
_cell.length_b   1.000
_cell.length_c   1.000
_cell.angle_alpha   90.00
_cell.angle_beta   90.00
_cell.angle_gamma   90.00
#
_symmetry.space_group_name_H-M   'P 1'
#
loop_
_entity.id
_entity.type
_entity.pdbx_description
1 polymer ?
#
loop_
_entity_poly.entity_id
_entity_poly.type
_entity_poly.pdbx_seq_one_letter_code
_entity_poly.pdbx_strand_id
1 'polypeptide(L)'
;MTSCITDATPDARETTRQPAHWGGVFAMSMCVFALIASEFMPVSLLTPIAADLGVSEGMAGQGIAISGAFAVVTSLFISAIAGRMNRKVLLLVLTGIMGLSGAVVALAPNYATYLLGRALIGVVVGGFWSMSAATAMRLVPPDQVPRALAVFNGGNALATVIAAPLGSYLGSIIGWRGAFLCLVPVALAALVWQWISLPSMPSDSHKARPLQAFNLLRQPVVTLGMLAVGVFFMGQFTLFTYLRPFLETVTQVDVATLSLVLLVIGVMGFIGTLLISAVLRRGLYPTLIGIPILMAAIALLLTLFGHTMAVVVVLLGIWGLIATAAPVGWWSWIPATFPQHAEAGGGLMVAVIQLSIAMGSTLGGVLFDASGYRATFFASAALLLGAACLTFATSRTQTSGS
;
A
#
# COMPACT_ATOMS: atom_id res chain seq x y z
N MET A 1 -67.70 -36.86 -11.23
CA MET A 1 -66.88 -35.66 -11.60
C MET A 1 -65.71 -35.60 -10.67
N THR A 2 -64.58 -36.20 -11.13
CA THR A 2 -63.38 -36.38 -10.35
C THR A 2 -62.38 -35.26 -10.71
N SER A 3 -62.15 -34.36 -9.79
CA SER A 3 -61.20 -33.26 -9.99
C SER A 3 -59.78 -33.77 -9.78
N CYS A 4 -58.95 -33.78 -10.84
CA CYS A 4 -57.49 -33.99 -10.77
C CYS A 4 -56.85 -32.73 -10.22
N ILE A 5 -56.31 -32.80 -9.03
CA ILE A 5 -55.36 -31.80 -8.49
C ILE A 5 -53.99 -32.24 -8.97
N THR A 6 -53.45 -31.48 -9.95
CA THR A 6 -52.03 -31.59 -10.36
C THR A 6 -51.18 -30.90 -9.32
N ASP A 7 -50.48 -31.70 -8.53
CA ASP A 7 -49.42 -31.26 -7.64
C ASP A 7 -48.25 -30.73 -8.48
N ALA A 8 -48.14 -29.42 -8.57
CA ALA A 8 -46.98 -28.76 -9.15
C ALA A 8 -45.85 -28.77 -8.10
N THR A 9 -44.94 -29.73 -8.19
CA THR A 9 -43.68 -29.72 -7.46
C THR A 9 -42.92 -28.41 -7.78
N PRO A 10 -42.45 -27.67 -6.76
CA PRO A 10 -41.64 -26.50 -7.02
C PRO A 10 -40.30 -26.95 -7.64
N ASP A 11 -40.07 -26.45 -8.81
CA ASP A 11 -38.82 -26.56 -9.56
C ASP A 11 -37.67 -26.16 -8.62
N ALA A 12 -36.92 -27.13 -8.13
CA ALA A 12 -35.69 -26.93 -7.42
C ALA A 12 -34.68 -26.32 -8.41
N ARG A 13 -34.67 -24.97 -8.45
CA ARG A 13 -33.60 -24.24 -9.12
C ARG A 13 -32.29 -24.73 -8.54
N GLU A 14 -31.66 -25.63 -9.23
CA GLU A 14 -30.24 -25.96 -9.05
C GLU A 14 -29.50 -24.61 -9.07
N THR A 15 -29.19 -24.11 -7.88
CA THR A 15 -28.21 -23.05 -7.73
C THR A 15 -26.89 -23.61 -8.24
N THR A 16 -26.59 -23.36 -9.49
CA THR A 16 -25.27 -23.68 -10.07
C THR A 16 -24.23 -23.00 -9.18
N ARG A 17 -23.65 -23.77 -8.24
CA ARG A 17 -22.56 -23.30 -7.38
C ARG A 17 -21.46 -22.81 -8.31
N GLN A 18 -21.18 -21.51 -8.27
CA GLN A 18 -20.01 -20.95 -8.97
C GLN A 18 -18.76 -21.70 -8.52
N PRO A 19 -17.95 -22.23 -9.46
CA PRO A 19 -16.72 -22.94 -9.10
C PRO A 19 -15.78 -21.98 -8.36
N ALA A 20 -15.22 -22.43 -7.25
CA ALA A 20 -14.25 -21.67 -6.47
C ALA A 20 -12.85 -21.82 -7.06
N HIS A 21 -12.28 -20.75 -7.58
CA HIS A 21 -10.94 -20.71 -8.16
C HIS A 21 -9.87 -20.32 -7.13
N TRP A 22 -9.69 -21.14 -6.10
CA TRP A 22 -8.72 -20.87 -5.02
C TRP A 22 -7.28 -20.73 -5.51
N GLY A 23 -6.88 -21.48 -6.55
CA GLY A 23 -5.58 -21.31 -7.19
C GLY A 23 -5.36 -19.88 -7.68
N GLY A 24 -6.40 -19.25 -8.24
CA GLY A 24 -6.38 -17.85 -8.65
C GLY A 24 -6.22 -16.90 -7.48
N VAL A 25 -6.89 -17.16 -6.34
CA VAL A 25 -6.76 -16.34 -5.12
C VAL A 25 -5.34 -16.38 -4.57
N PHE A 26 -4.72 -17.57 -4.47
CA PHE A 26 -3.33 -17.72 -4.02
C PHE A 26 -2.34 -17.09 -5.01
N ALA A 27 -2.56 -17.23 -6.32
CA ALA A 27 -1.71 -16.58 -7.32
C ALA A 27 -1.78 -15.05 -7.22
N MET A 28 -2.96 -14.48 -6.94
CA MET A 28 -3.12 -13.06 -6.67
C MET A 28 -2.45 -12.63 -5.36
N SER A 29 -2.54 -13.43 -4.29
CA SER A 29 -1.84 -13.17 -3.03
C SER A 29 -0.31 -13.13 -3.23
N MET A 30 0.25 -14.07 -3.99
CA MET A 30 1.67 -14.06 -4.36
C MET A 30 2.05 -12.82 -5.19
N CYS A 31 1.18 -12.40 -6.10
CA CYS A 31 1.36 -11.18 -6.88
C CYS A 31 1.39 -9.93 -5.98
N VAL A 32 0.46 -9.83 -5.00
CA VAL A 32 0.46 -8.75 -3.99
C VAL A 32 1.75 -8.75 -3.20
N PHE A 33 2.22 -9.92 -2.76
CA PHE A 33 3.51 -10.04 -2.07
C PHE A 33 4.65 -9.45 -2.92
N ALA A 34 4.78 -9.87 -4.17
CA ALA A 34 5.82 -9.38 -5.07
C ALA A 34 5.69 -7.87 -5.36
N LEU A 35 4.46 -7.39 -5.51
CA LEU A 35 4.16 -5.97 -5.75
C LEU A 35 4.62 -5.09 -4.58
N ILE A 36 4.20 -5.42 -3.36
CA ILE A 36 4.54 -4.69 -2.15
C ILE A 36 6.05 -4.77 -1.86
N ALA A 37 6.65 -5.95 -2.07
CA ALA A 37 8.08 -6.11 -1.95
C ALA A 37 8.83 -5.19 -2.94
N SER A 38 8.41 -5.14 -4.20
CA SER A 38 9.01 -4.26 -5.22
C SER A 38 8.80 -2.77 -4.92
N GLU A 39 7.67 -2.41 -4.33
CA GLU A 39 7.32 -1.02 -4.02
C GLU A 39 8.18 -0.47 -2.87
N PHE A 40 8.36 -1.24 -1.79
CA PHE A 40 9.00 -0.78 -0.55
C PHE A 40 10.46 -1.21 -0.39
N MET A 41 10.98 -2.14 -1.20
CA MET A 41 12.38 -2.54 -1.16
C MET A 41 13.37 -1.35 -1.28
N PRO A 42 13.12 -0.29 -2.07
CA PRO A 42 14.03 0.87 -2.11
C PRO A 42 14.24 1.55 -0.75
N VAL A 43 13.26 1.55 0.15
CA VAL A 43 13.41 2.12 1.50
C VAL A 43 14.54 1.43 2.26
N SER A 44 14.61 0.10 2.17
CA SER A 44 15.65 -0.70 2.83
C SER A 44 16.99 -0.73 2.09
N LEU A 45 17.03 -0.22 0.85
CA LEU A 45 18.23 -0.19 -0.01
C LEU A 45 18.64 1.22 -0.41
N LEU A 46 18.08 2.26 0.24
CA LEU A 46 18.22 3.64 -0.19
C LEU A 46 19.68 4.08 -0.29
N THR A 47 20.45 3.88 0.78
CA THR A 47 21.87 4.26 0.84
C THR A 47 22.74 3.54 -0.20
N PRO A 48 22.68 2.19 -0.37
CA PRO A 48 23.47 1.54 -1.42
C PRO A 48 23.03 1.91 -2.83
N ILE A 49 21.77 2.22 -3.08
CA ILE A 49 21.31 2.74 -4.38
C ILE A 49 21.93 4.12 -4.64
N ALA A 50 21.85 5.03 -3.65
CA ALA A 50 22.42 6.37 -3.76
C ALA A 50 23.93 6.33 -4.03
N ALA A 51 24.67 5.55 -3.24
CA ALA A 51 26.11 5.43 -3.36
C ALA A 51 26.56 4.88 -4.73
N ASP A 52 25.89 3.82 -5.22
CA ASP A 52 26.27 3.15 -6.46
C ASP A 52 25.88 3.95 -7.72
N LEU A 53 24.76 4.69 -7.67
CA LEU A 53 24.33 5.56 -8.77
C LEU A 53 24.96 6.96 -8.71
N GLY A 54 25.74 7.29 -7.67
CA GLY A 54 26.41 8.59 -7.50
C GLY A 54 25.42 9.74 -7.29
N VAL A 55 24.34 9.52 -6.56
CA VAL A 55 23.29 10.52 -6.26
C VAL A 55 23.10 10.67 -4.75
N SER A 56 22.40 11.72 -4.31
CA SER A 56 22.02 11.87 -2.90
C SER A 56 20.95 10.87 -2.48
N GLU A 57 20.80 10.66 -1.16
CA GLU A 57 19.71 9.85 -0.61
C GLU A 57 18.33 10.44 -0.96
N GLY A 58 18.22 11.76 -0.98
CA GLY A 58 17.01 12.44 -1.43
C GLY A 58 16.67 12.13 -2.88
N MET A 59 17.66 12.15 -3.77
CA MET A 59 17.47 11.75 -5.17
C MET A 59 17.11 10.26 -5.29
N ALA A 60 17.77 9.36 -4.57
CA ALA A 60 17.42 7.94 -4.60
C ALA A 60 15.97 7.70 -4.13
N GLY A 61 15.51 8.47 -3.13
CA GLY A 61 14.12 8.47 -2.63
C GLY A 61 13.08 8.91 -3.67
N GLN A 62 13.46 9.70 -4.71
CA GLN A 62 12.57 10.04 -5.82
C GLN A 62 12.09 8.80 -6.59
N GLY A 63 12.79 7.68 -6.51
CA GLY A 63 12.30 6.40 -7.03
C GLY A 63 10.97 5.96 -6.43
N ILE A 64 10.70 6.29 -5.15
CA ILE A 64 9.41 6.04 -4.49
C ILE A 64 8.39 7.08 -4.96
N ALA A 65 8.78 8.35 -5.04
CA ALA A 65 7.92 9.43 -5.50
C ALA A 65 7.40 9.20 -6.93
N ILE A 66 8.28 8.82 -7.85
CA ILE A 66 7.93 8.51 -9.25
C ILE A 66 6.98 7.33 -9.33
N SER A 67 7.23 6.26 -8.57
CA SER A 67 6.32 5.12 -8.48
C SER A 67 4.92 5.57 -8.03
N GLY A 68 4.82 6.35 -6.96
CA GLY A 68 3.57 6.92 -6.49
C GLY A 68 2.86 7.80 -7.52
N ALA A 69 3.58 8.67 -8.21
CA ALA A 69 3.02 9.54 -9.26
C ALA A 69 2.42 8.73 -10.43
N PHE A 70 3.14 7.72 -10.93
CA PHE A 70 2.62 6.83 -11.97
C PHE A 70 1.48 5.96 -11.47
N ALA A 71 1.47 5.57 -10.19
CA ALA A 71 0.35 4.86 -9.59
C ALA A 71 -0.92 5.70 -9.56
N VAL A 72 -0.84 6.99 -9.23
CA VAL A 72 -1.98 7.93 -9.30
C VAL A 72 -2.53 8.01 -10.73
N VAL A 73 -1.66 8.30 -11.70
CA VAL A 73 -2.06 8.41 -13.10
C VAL A 73 -2.73 7.12 -13.57
N THR A 74 -2.11 5.98 -13.29
CA THR A 74 -2.67 4.69 -13.71
C THR A 74 -3.98 4.38 -13.01
N SER A 75 -4.11 4.60 -11.71
CA SER A 75 -5.35 4.33 -10.98
C SER A 75 -6.55 5.14 -11.51
N LEU A 76 -6.32 6.36 -11.95
CA LEU A 76 -7.35 7.21 -12.52
C LEU A 76 -7.78 6.78 -13.93
N PHE A 77 -6.82 6.31 -14.74
CA PHE A 77 -7.06 6.04 -16.16
C PHE A 77 -7.22 4.56 -16.49
N ILE A 78 -6.87 3.64 -15.59
CA ILE A 78 -6.90 2.19 -15.86
C ILE A 78 -8.28 1.71 -16.28
N SER A 79 -9.35 2.23 -15.69
CA SER A 79 -10.73 1.87 -16.04
C SER A 79 -11.11 2.31 -17.45
N ALA A 80 -10.54 3.43 -17.94
CA ALA A 80 -10.75 3.92 -19.30
C ALA A 80 -9.90 3.12 -20.31
N ILE A 81 -8.65 2.83 -19.98
CA ILE A 81 -7.71 2.11 -20.84
C ILE A 81 -8.12 0.63 -20.95
N ALA A 82 -8.47 0.03 -19.82
CA ALA A 82 -8.81 -1.38 -19.73
C ALA A 82 -10.26 -1.70 -20.12
N GLY A 83 -11.11 -0.72 -20.28
CA GLY A 83 -12.54 -0.72 -20.56
C GLY A 83 -13.19 -2.07 -20.91
N ARG A 84 -12.88 -2.60 -22.08
CA ARG A 84 -13.39 -3.89 -22.59
C ARG A 84 -12.42 -5.06 -22.41
N MET A 85 -11.22 -4.83 -21.90
CA MET A 85 -10.20 -5.86 -21.75
C MET A 85 -10.62 -6.90 -20.70
N ASN A 86 -10.38 -8.19 -21.01
CA ASN A 86 -10.55 -9.27 -20.04
C ASN A 86 -9.66 -9.03 -18.82
N ARG A 87 -10.25 -9.10 -17.63
CA ARG A 87 -9.52 -8.82 -16.35
C ARG A 87 -8.33 -9.76 -16.15
N LYS A 88 -8.42 -11.02 -16.59
CA LYS A 88 -7.28 -11.94 -16.59
C LYS A 88 -6.12 -11.39 -17.42
N VAL A 89 -6.37 -10.97 -18.65
CA VAL A 89 -5.32 -10.44 -19.54
C VAL A 89 -4.68 -9.19 -18.94
N LEU A 90 -5.48 -8.30 -18.38
CA LEU A 90 -4.98 -7.08 -17.74
C LEU A 90 -4.08 -7.38 -16.54
N LEU A 91 -4.48 -8.32 -15.66
CA LEU A 91 -3.65 -8.74 -14.52
C LEU A 91 -2.34 -9.38 -14.98
N LEU A 92 -2.37 -10.22 -16.02
CA LEU A 92 -1.17 -10.83 -16.60
C LEU A 92 -0.22 -9.78 -17.17
N VAL A 93 -0.74 -8.78 -17.89
CA VAL A 93 0.07 -7.67 -18.41
C VAL A 93 0.71 -6.87 -17.27
N LEU A 94 -0.05 -6.51 -16.23
CA LEU A 94 0.47 -5.80 -15.07
C LEU A 94 1.55 -6.62 -14.34
N THR A 95 1.34 -7.92 -14.14
CA THR A 95 2.34 -8.82 -13.51
C THR A 95 3.58 -8.96 -14.39
N GLY A 96 3.44 -9.01 -15.72
CA GLY A 96 4.54 -8.98 -16.67
C GLY A 96 5.35 -7.65 -16.58
N ILE A 97 4.66 -6.51 -16.52
CA ILE A 97 5.30 -5.20 -16.30
C ILE A 97 6.03 -5.15 -14.95
N MET A 98 5.50 -5.80 -13.91
CA MET A 98 6.17 -5.90 -12.60
C MET A 98 7.51 -6.65 -12.71
N GLY A 99 7.54 -7.79 -13.39
CA GLY A 99 8.78 -8.53 -13.66
C GLY A 99 9.78 -7.71 -14.49
N LEU A 100 9.28 -7.02 -15.52
CA LEU A 100 10.08 -6.10 -16.35
C LEU A 100 10.64 -4.95 -15.51
N SER A 101 9.84 -4.33 -14.64
CA SER A 101 10.28 -3.29 -13.72
C SER A 101 11.45 -3.76 -12.85
N GLY A 102 11.32 -4.94 -12.22
CA GLY A 102 12.38 -5.52 -11.41
C GLY A 102 13.68 -5.75 -12.20
N ALA A 103 13.57 -6.24 -13.44
CA ALA A 103 14.72 -6.43 -14.33
C ALA A 103 15.36 -5.09 -14.74
N VAL A 104 14.55 -4.08 -15.11
CA VAL A 104 15.05 -2.74 -15.48
C VAL A 104 15.76 -2.08 -14.31
N VAL A 105 15.22 -2.17 -13.10
CA VAL A 105 15.87 -1.65 -11.89
C VAL A 105 17.17 -2.40 -11.60
N ALA A 106 17.16 -3.73 -11.65
CA ALA A 106 18.35 -4.56 -11.37
C ALA A 106 19.48 -4.31 -12.37
N LEU A 107 19.16 -4.04 -13.62
CA LEU A 107 20.13 -3.80 -14.69
C LEU A 107 20.41 -2.32 -14.94
N ALA A 108 19.90 -1.41 -14.10
CA ALA A 108 20.03 0.03 -14.30
C ALA A 108 21.50 0.50 -14.27
N PRO A 109 22.06 1.01 -15.37
CA PRO A 109 23.42 1.53 -15.42
C PRO A 109 23.52 2.95 -14.85
N ASN A 110 22.40 3.64 -14.71
CA ASN A 110 22.33 5.03 -14.29
C ASN A 110 20.99 5.36 -13.63
N TYR A 111 20.93 6.53 -13.02
CA TYR A 111 19.76 7.01 -12.29
C TYR A 111 18.48 7.12 -13.15
N ALA A 112 18.58 7.55 -14.41
CA ALA A 112 17.42 7.67 -15.29
C ALA A 112 16.76 6.30 -15.56
N THR A 113 17.58 5.27 -15.80
CA THR A 113 17.08 3.89 -16.00
C THR A 113 16.45 3.34 -14.71
N TYR A 114 17.03 3.64 -13.54
CA TYR A 114 16.44 3.31 -12.24
C TYR A 114 15.05 3.93 -12.11
N LEU A 115 14.91 5.24 -12.40
CA LEU A 115 13.61 5.94 -12.35
C LEU A 115 12.59 5.35 -13.33
N LEU A 116 13.03 4.94 -14.54
CA LEU A 116 12.17 4.28 -15.50
C LEU A 116 11.59 2.96 -14.93
N GLY A 117 12.45 2.14 -14.33
CA GLY A 117 12.00 0.91 -13.66
C GLY A 117 11.02 1.21 -12.52
N ARG A 118 11.26 2.28 -11.75
CA ARG A 118 10.37 2.73 -10.67
C ARG A 118 9.02 3.28 -11.21
N ALA A 119 9.02 3.93 -12.37
CA ALA A 119 7.79 4.34 -13.04
C ALA A 119 6.94 3.15 -13.48
N LEU A 120 7.58 2.09 -14.02
CA LEU A 120 6.89 0.86 -14.42
C LEU A 120 6.18 0.18 -13.23
N ILE A 121 6.85 0.08 -12.06
CA ILE A 121 6.17 -0.51 -10.88
C ILE A 121 5.01 0.38 -10.42
N GLY A 122 5.11 1.70 -10.56
CA GLY A 122 4.01 2.62 -10.29
C GLY A 122 2.77 2.34 -11.15
N VAL A 123 2.96 2.07 -12.44
CA VAL A 123 1.85 1.64 -13.33
C VAL A 123 1.19 0.36 -12.80
N VAL A 124 1.99 -0.60 -12.33
CA VAL A 124 1.47 -1.86 -11.77
C VAL A 124 0.69 -1.60 -10.48
N VAL A 125 1.25 -0.81 -9.56
CA VAL A 125 0.60 -0.46 -8.28
C VAL A 125 -0.77 0.16 -8.53
N GLY A 126 -0.84 1.22 -9.35
CA GLY A 126 -2.09 1.90 -9.65
C GLY A 126 -3.12 1.00 -10.34
N GLY A 127 -2.68 0.20 -11.30
CA GLY A 127 -3.56 -0.72 -12.04
C GLY A 127 -4.05 -1.89 -11.20
N PHE A 128 -3.17 -2.50 -10.44
CA PHE A 128 -3.48 -3.68 -9.64
C PHE A 128 -4.43 -3.36 -8.47
N TRP A 129 -4.13 -2.34 -7.67
CA TRP A 129 -4.97 -1.96 -6.54
C TRP A 129 -6.37 -1.49 -6.95
N SER A 130 -6.52 -0.90 -8.14
CA SER A 130 -7.83 -0.46 -8.65
C SER A 130 -8.80 -1.60 -8.94
N MET A 131 -8.33 -2.85 -9.14
CA MET A 131 -9.19 -3.95 -9.57
C MET A 131 -9.04 -5.25 -8.78
N SER A 132 -7.99 -5.40 -8.01
CA SER A 132 -7.61 -6.69 -7.40
C SER A 132 -8.65 -7.22 -6.42
N ALA A 133 -9.21 -6.37 -5.55
CA ALA A 133 -10.24 -6.76 -4.59
C ALA A 133 -11.50 -7.24 -5.30
N ALA A 134 -11.98 -6.50 -6.32
CA ALA A 134 -13.14 -6.89 -7.12
C ALA A 134 -12.88 -8.21 -7.88
N THR A 135 -11.67 -8.42 -8.36
CA THR A 135 -11.28 -9.68 -9.00
C THR A 135 -11.26 -10.84 -8.01
N ALA A 136 -10.67 -10.65 -6.83
CA ALA A 136 -10.64 -11.68 -5.78
C ALA A 136 -12.06 -12.14 -5.38
N MET A 137 -13.00 -11.19 -5.29
CA MET A 137 -14.41 -11.50 -4.99
C MET A 137 -15.11 -12.31 -6.09
N ARG A 138 -14.69 -12.17 -7.37
CA ARG A 138 -15.24 -12.94 -8.49
C ARG A 138 -14.70 -14.35 -8.61
N LEU A 139 -13.61 -14.67 -7.91
CA LEU A 139 -12.95 -15.99 -7.99
C LEU A 139 -13.60 -17.05 -7.11
N VAL A 140 -14.48 -16.66 -6.18
CA VAL A 140 -15.10 -17.56 -5.21
C VAL A 140 -16.59 -17.25 -5.04
N PRO A 141 -17.41 -18.22 -4.58
CA PRO A 141 -18.80 -17.98 -4.20
C PRO A 141 -18.91 -16.91 -3.11
N PRO A 142 -20.09 -16.21 -2.99
CA PRO A 142 -20.28 -15.11 -2.06
C PRO A 142 -20.01 -15.45 -0.57
N ASP A 143 -20.30 -16.67 -0.15
CA ASP A 143 -20.05 -17.19 1.21
C ASP A 143 -18.56 -17.31 1.52
N GLN A 144 -17.68 -17.43 0.52
CA GLN A 144 -16.24 -17.59 0.66
C GLN A 144 -15.45 -16.29 0.43
N VAL A 145 -16.11 -15.21 0.02
CA VAL A 145 -15.46 -13.92 -0.26
C VAL A 145 -14.63 -13.38 0.93
N PRO A 146 -15.11 -13.40 2.19
CA PRO A 146 -14.29 -12.93 3.32
C PRO A 146 -12.97 -13.71 3.45
N ARG A 147 -13.00 -15.03 3.22
CA ARG A 147 -11.81 -15.88 3.27
C ARG A 147 -10.85 -15.60 2.12
N ALA A 148 -11.38 -15.38 0.91
CA ALA A 148 -10.57 -15.04 -0.26
C ALA A 148 -9.86 -13.69 -0.08
N LEU A 149 -10.55 -12.67 0.44
CA LEU A 149 -9.95 -11.39 0.77
C LEU A 149 -8.91 -11.50 1.89
N ALA A 150 -9.11 -12.37 2.87
CA ALA A 150 -8.13 -12.61 3.92
C ALA A 150 -6.84 -13.24 3.34
N VAL A 151 -6.94 -14.23 2.46
CA VAL A 151 -5.79 -14.83 1.77
C VAL A 151 -5.10 -13.81 0.88
N PHE A 152 -5.85 -13.02 0.12
CA PHE A 152 -5.33 -11.96 -0.73
C PHE A 152 -4.52 -10.93 0.08
N ASN A 153 -5.07 -10.44 1.19
CA ASN A 153 -4.39 -9.52 2.09
C ASN A 153 -3.23 -10.18 2.86
N GLY A 154 -3.22 -11.49 3.00
CA GLY A 154 -2.12 -12.26 3.58
C GLY A 154 -0.80 -12.03 2.83
N GLY A 155 -0.83 -11.91 1.49
CA GLY A 155 0.32 -11.56 0.67
C GLY A 155 0.89 -10.18 1.01
N ASN A 156 0.00 -9.19 1.20
CA ASN A 156 0.40 -7.84 1.64
C ASN A 156 1.03 -7.86 3.05
N ALA A 157 0.39 -8.52 4.00
CA ALA A 157 0.90 -8.65 5.37
C ALA A 157 2.27 -9.32 5.42
N LEU A 158 2.45 -10.41 4.67
CA LEU A 158 3.72 -11.14 4.59
C LEU A 158 4.82 -10.25 3.97
N ALA A 159 4.51 -9.53 2.88
CA ALA A 159 5.46 -8.62 2.25
C ALA A 159 5.88 -7.49 3.21
N THR A 160 4.94 -6.91 3.94
CA THR A 160 5.21 -5.84 4.90
C THR A 160 6.19 -6.28 6.01
N VAL A 161 6.11 -7.56 6.43
CA VAL A 161 7.02 -8.11 7.44
C VAL A 161 8.38 -8.44 6.86
N ILE A 162 8.44 -9.03 5.66
CA ILE A 162 9.65 -9.70 5.15
C ILE A 162 10.41 -8.82 4.15
N ALA A 163 9.74 -8.01 3.33
CA ALA A 163 10.37 -7.38 2.18
C ALA A 163 11.52 -6.44 2.56
N ALA A 164 11.33 -5.57 3.56
CA ALA A 164 12.35 -4.61 3.95
C ALA A 164 13.56 -5.29 4.63
N PRO A 165 13.41 -6.16 5.64
CA PRO A 165 14.56 -6.83 6.25
C PRO A 165 15.27 -7.77 5.26
N LEU A 166 14.52 -8.53 4.45
CA LEU A 166 15.12 -9.40 3.44
C LEU A 166 15.83 -8.59 2.35
N GLY A 167 15.26 -7.47 1.92
CA GLY A 167 15.88 -6.56 0.96
C GLY A 167 17.20 -6.00 1.49
N SER A 168 17.22 -5.53 2.74
CA SER A 168 18.46 -5.07 3.40
C SER A 168 19.52 -6.17 3.48
N TYR A 169 19.12 -7.37 3.91
CA TYR A 169 20.02 -8.50 4.05
C TYR A 169 20.57 -8.98 2.69
N LEU A 170 19.71 -9.19 1.69
CA LEU A 170 20.15 -9.56 0.34
C LEU A 170 21.03 -8.47 -0.28
N GLY A 171 20.68 -7.21 -0.06
CA GLY A 171 21.47 -6.07 -0.52
C GLY A 171 22.90 -6.06 0.00
N SER A 172 23.14 -6.60 1.22
CA SER A 172 24.48 -6.70 1.79
C SER A 172 25.31 -7.87 1.21
N ILE A 173 24.65 -8.94 0.74
CA ILE A 173 25.34 -10.15 0.23
C ILE A 173 25.55 -10.08 -1.29
N ILE A 174 24.50 -9.73 -2.03
CA ILE A 174 24.48 -9.76 -3.51
C ILE A 174 24.29 -8.39 -4.15
N GLY A 175 24.37 -7.32 -3.33
CA GLY A 175 24.14 -5.95 -3.75
C GLY A 175 22.65 -5.63 -3.99
N TRP A 176 22.32 -4.33 -4.05
CA TRP A 176 20.96 -3.88 -4.25
C TRP A 176 20.34 -4.35 -5.58
N ARG A 177 21.17 -4.43 -6.64
CA ARG A 177 20.72 -4.96 -7.95
C ARG A 177 20.33 -6.43 -7.85
N GLY A 178 21.11 -7.23 -7.13
CA GLY A 178 20.82 -8.64 -6.89
C GLY A 178 19.53 -8.82 -6.08
N ALA A 179 19.29 -7.96 -5.09
CA ALA A 179 18.06 -8.00 -4.31
C ALA A 179 16.80 -7.74 -5.19
N PHE A 180 16.85 -6.74 -6.10
CA PHE A 180 15.77 -6.53 -7.07
C PHE A 180 15.65 -7.68 -8.08
N LEU A 181 16.78 -8.26 -8.52
CA LEU A 181 16.77 -9.39 -9.45
C LEU A 181 16.07 -10.61 -8.83
N CYS A 182 16.17 -10.83 -7.52
CA CYS A 182 15.46 -11.91 -6.82
C CYS A 182 13.93 -11.77 -6.89
N LEU A 183 13.38 -10.57 -7.10
CA LEU A 183 11.94 -10.38 -7.29
C LEU A 183 11.45 -10.81 -8.68
N VAL A 184 12.32 -10.85 -9.69
CA VAL A 184 11.95 -11.21 -11.05
C VAL A 184 11.43 -12.65 -11.14
N PRO A 185 12.11 -13.68 -10.60
CA PRO A 185 11.57 -15.05 -10.61
C PRO A 185 10.28 -15.16 -9.79
N VAL A 186 10.11 -14.38 -8.71
CA VAL A 186 8.86 -14.36 -7.93
C VAL A 186 7.72 -13.78 -8.77
N ALA A 187 7.96 -12.69 -9.51
CA ALA A 187 7.00 -12.10 -10.42
C ALA A 187 6.65 -13.05 -11.58
N LEU A 188 7.63 -13.76 -12.15
CA LEU A 188 7.41 -14.75 -13.18
C LEU A 188 6.61 -15.95 -12.67
N ALA A 189 6.91 -16.45 -11.48
CA ALA A 189 6.14 -17.51 -10.85
C ALA A 189 4.68 -17.07 -10.60
N ALA A 190 4.46 -15.85 -10.12
CA ALA A 190 3.12 -15.28 -9.97
C ALA A 190 2.40 -15.15 -11.32
N LEU A 191 3.11 -14.72 -12.37
CA LEU A 191 2.58 -14.61 -13.74
C LEU A 191 2.12 -15.96 -14.28
N VAL A 192 2.97 -16.99 -14.20
CA VAL A 192 2.65 -18.34 -14.67
C VAL A 192 1.50 -18.92 -13.86
N TRP A 193 1.51 -18.75 -12.55
CA TRP A 193 0.44 -19.24 -11.69
C TRP A 193 -0.89 -18.53 -11.98
N GLN A 194 -0.90 -17.21 -12.17
CA GLN A 194 -2.09 -16.46 -12.61
C GLN A 194 -2.58 -16.95 -13.98
N TRP A 195 -1.67 -17.18 -14.93
CA TRP A 195 -2.04 -17.64 -16.26
C TRP A 195 -2.80 -18.97 -16.22
N ILE A 196 -2.32 -19.93 -15.41
CA ILE A 196 -2.92 -21.26 -15.26
C ILE A 196 -4.23 -21.19 -14.45
N SER A 197 -4.26 -20.43 -13.36
CA SER A 197 -5.32 -20.53 -12.34
C SER A 197 -6.44 -19.50 -12.47
N LEU A 198 -6.22 -18.38 -13.18
CA LEU A 198 -7.29 -17.39 -13.36
C LEU A 198 -8.22 -17.81 -14.50
N PRO A 199 -9.54 -17.82 -14.26
CA PRO A 199 -10.53 -18.00 -15.32
C PRO A 199 -10.59 -16.76 -16.23
N SER A 200 -11.17 -16.91 -17.40
CA SER A 200 -11.53 -15.77 -18.25
C SER A 200 -12.59 -14.93 -17.55
N MET A 201 -12.32 -13.63 -17.38
CA MET A 201 -13.20 -12.69 -16.69
C MET A 201 -13.51 -11.52 -17.64
N PRO A 202 -14.54 -11.65 -18.50
CA PRO A 202 -14.96 -10.56 -19.36
C PRO A 202 -15.30 -9.32 -18.52
N SER A 203 -15.02 -8.16 -19.06
CA SER A 203 -15.39 -6.90 -18.41
C SER A 203 -16.90 -6.67 -18.58
N ASP A 204 -17.63 -6.56 -17.49
CA ASP A 204 -18.97 -6.01 -17.53
C ASP A 204 -18.85 -4.52 -17.86
N SER A 205 -19.41 -4.13 -19.01
CA SER A 205 -19.28 -2.78 -19.57
C SER A 205 -20.12 -1.73 -18.81
N HIS A 206 -20.07 -1.73 -17.50
CA HIS A 206 -20.52 -0.57 -16.75
C HIS A 206 -19.44 0.52 -16.93
N LYS A 207 -19.81 1.57 -17.65
CA LYS A 207 -18.99 2.76 -17.88
C LYS A 207 -18.61 3.35 -16.52
N ALA A 208 -17.52 2.88 -15.94
CA ALA A 208 -16.90 3.56 -14.82
C ALA A 208 -16.58 4.98 -15.30
N ARG A 209 -17.24 5.97 -14.75
CA ARG A 209 -16.95 7.38 -15.02
C ARG A 209 -15.89 7.81 -14.03
N PRO A 210 -14.60 7.91 -14.44
CA PRO A 210 -13.51 8.24 -13.51
C PRO A 210 -13.74 9.55 -12.76
N LEU A 211 -14.45 10.49 -13.40
CA LEU A 211 -14.80 11.80 -12.84
C LEU A 211 -15.89 11.76 -11.75
N GLN A 212 -16.63 10.67 -11.58
CA GLN A 212 -17.64 10.60 -10.51
C GLN A 212 -17.03 10.56 -9.12
N ALA A 213 -15.82 9.99 -8.96
CA ALA A 213 -15.12 9.98 -7.69
C ALA A 213 -14.76 11.41 -7.21
N PHE A 214 -14.46 12.33 -8.12
CA PHE A 214 -14.19 13.73 -7.79
C PHE A 214 -15.43 14.49 -7.32
N ASN A 215 -16.65 14.07 -7.70
CA ASN A 215 -17.87 14.69 -7.19
C ASN A 215 -18.05 14.45 -5.69
N LEU A 216 -17.47 13.39 -5.13
CA LEU A 216 -17.47 13.13 -3.69
C LEU A 216 -16.73 14.23 -2.91
N LEU A 217 -15.70 14.85 -3.51
CA LEU A 217 -14.97 15.96 -2.91
C LEU A 217 -15.79 17.25 -2.75
N ARG A 218 -17.00 17.32 -3.29
CA ARG A 218 -17.91 18.43 -3.01
C ARG A 218 -18.52 18.38 -1.60
N GLN A 219 -18.46 17.23 -0.97
CA GLN A 219 -18.93 17.04 0.40
C GLN A 219 -17.81 17.42 1.38
N PRO A 220 -18.01 18.40 2.30
CA PRO A 220 -16.96 18.88 3.22
C PRO A 220 -16.32 17.77 4.06
N VAL A 221 -17.12 16.82 4.54
CA VAL A 221 -16.64 15.66 5.33
C VAL A 221 -15.69 14.80 4.50
N VAL A 222 -16.01 14.54 3.22
CA VAL A 222 -15.15 13.74 2.33
C VAL A 222 -13.86 14.47 2.02
N THR A 223 -13.93 15.77 1.73
CA THR A 223 -12.75 16.59 1.44
C THR A 223 -11.81 16.66 2.63
N LEU A 224 -12.34 16.97 3.82
CA LEU A 224 -11.54 17.03 5.05
C LEU A 224 -10.93 15.67 5.39
N GLY A 225 -11.70 14.58 5.28
CA GLY A 225 -11.22 13.23 5.52
C GLY A 225 -10.12 12.82 4.53
N MET A 226 -10.31 13.08 3.23
CA MET A 226 -9.29 12.78 2.21
C MET A 226 -8.02 13.63 2.40
N LEU A 227 -8.15 14.90 2.79
CA LEU A 227 -7.01 15.73 3.17
C LEU A 227 -6.30 15.18 4.41
N ALA A 228 -7.05 14.74 5.42
CA ALA A 228 -6.47 14.13 6.62
C ALA A 228 -5.68 12.87 6.27
N VAL A 229 -6.24 11.98 5.45
CA VAL A 229 -5.53 10.80 4.91
C VAL A 229 -4.26 11.23 4.16
N GLY A 230 -4.40 12.20 3.26
CA GLY A 230 -3.28 12.67 2.46
C GLY A 230 -2.14 13.19 3.31
N VAL A 231 -2.43 14.10 4.25
CA VAL A 231 -1.43 14.69 5.14
C VAL A 231 -0.83 13.63 6.08
N PHE A 232 -1.63 12.65 6.52
CA PHE A 232 -1.15 11.51 7.32
C PHE A 232 -0.09 10.70 6.57
N PHE A 233 -0.41 10.21 5.37
CA PHE A 233 0.53 9.41 4.60
C PHE A 233 1.74 10.22 4.12
N MET A 234 1.55 11.51 3.81
CA MET A 234 2.67 12.40 3.49
C MET A 234 3.63 12.51 4.69
N GLY A 235 3.13 12.74 5.91
CA GLY A 235 3.94 12.78 7.13
C GLY A 235 4.65 11.48 7.43
N GLN A 236 3.95 10.35 7.29
CA GLN A 236 4.52 9.02 7.49
C GLN A 236 5.70 8.76 6.54
N PHE A 237 5.53 9.01 5.24
CA PHE A 237 6.56 8.72 4.24
C PHE A 237 7.67 9.76 4.17
N THR A 238 7.45 10.98 4.66
CA THR A 238 8.52 11.97 4.86
C THR A 238 9.64 11.42 5.76
N LEU A 239 9.30 10.69 6.83
CA LEU A 239 10.26 10.06 7.73
C LEU A 239 10.68 8.67 7.24
N PHE A 240 9.69 7.80 6.93
CA PHE A 240 9.92 6.38 6.70
C PHE A 240 10.85 6.10 5.51
N THR A 241 10.77 6.91 4.45
CA THR A 241 11.64 6.80 3.28
C THR A 241 13.12 6.93 3.63
N TYR A 242 13.46 7.79 4.60
CA TYR A 242 14.83 8.11 5.01
C TYR A 242 15.25 7.44 6.33
N LEU A 243 14.52 6.40 6.74
CA LEU A 243 14.78 5.67 7.97
C LEU A 243 16.13 4.96 7.93
N ARG A 244 16.51 4.36 6.79
CA ARG A 244 17.78 3.66 6.64
C ARG A 244 18.99 4.60 6.81
N PRO A 245 19.12 5.72 6.07
CA PRO A 245 20.22 6.67 6.29
C PRO A 245 20.28 7.18 7.74
N PHE A 246 19.14 7.41 8.39
CA PHE A 246 19.11 7.77 9.81
C PHE A 246 19.72 6.68 10.71
N LEU A 247 19.33 5.42 10.51
CA LEU A 247 19.87 4.29 11.30
C LEU A 247 21.37 4.10 11.09
N GLU A 248 21.86 4.26 9.87
CA GLU A 248 23.26 4.13 9.52
C GLU A 248 24.12 5.29 10.02
N THR A 249 23.66 6.54 9.87
CA THR A 249 24.47 7.73 10.17
C THR A 249 24.33 8.24 11.61
N VAL A 250 23.14 8.13 12.20
CA VAL A 250 22.84 8.67 13.53
C VAL A 250 22.89 7.59 14.60
N THR A 251 22.18 6.48 14.40
CA THR A 251 22.21 5.35 15.35
C THR A 251 23.47 4.49 15.20
N GLN A 252 24.13 4.59 14.02
CA GLN A 252 25.37 3.90 13.68
C GLN A 252 25.26 2.37 13.77
N VAL A 253 24.16 1.82 13.27
CA VAL A 253 23.93 0.37 13.22
C VAL A 253 24.59 -0.26 12.01
N ASP A 254 25.08 -1.49 12.17
CA ASP A 254 25.51 -2.33 11.07
C ASP A 254 24.31 -2.89 10.27
N VAL A 255 24.55 -3.46 9.10
CA VAL A 255 23.47 -3.93 8.20
C VAL A 255 22.67 -5.08 8.81
N ALA A 256 23.30 -5.94 9.63
CA ALA A 256 22.60 -7.04 10.30
C ALA A 256 21.59 -6.49 11.31
N THR A 257 22.02 -5.54 12.15
CA THR A 257 21.16 -4.86 13.10
C THR A 257 20.07 -4.03 12.42
N LEU A 258 20.39 -3.32 11.33
CA LEU A 258 19.41 -2.61 10.52
C LEU A 258 18.33 -3.55 10.02
N SER A 259 18.70 -4.71 9.49
CA SER A 259 17.74 -5.72 9.02
C SER A 259 16.84 -6.23 10.15
N LEU A 260 17.40 -6.41 11.37
CA LEU A 260 16.61 -6.79 12.55
C LEU A 260 15.64 -5.68 12.98
N VAL A 261 16.05 -4.41 12.95
CA VAL A 261 15.18 -3.26 13.26
C VAL A 261 14.01 -3.20 12.27
N LEU A 262 14.29 -3.39 10.97
CA LEU A 262 13.24 -3.45 9.94
C LEU A 262 12.29 -4.64 10.15
N LEU A 263 12.83 -5.79 10.60
CA LEU A 263 12.01 -6.95 10.95
C LEU A 263 11.11 -6.66 12.16
N VAL A 264 11.63 -5.98 13.19
CA VAL A 264 10.83 -5.55 14.35
C VAL A 264 9.69 -4.64 13.90
N ILE A 265 9.95 -3.66 13.04
CA ILE A 265 8.91 -2.78 12.49
C ILE A 265 7.85 -3.60 11.75
N GLY A 266 8.25 -4.54 10.91
CA GLY A 266 7.33 -5.39 10.14
C GLY A 266 6.47 -6.30 11.04
N VAL A 267 7.08 -7.01 11.99
CA VAL A 267 6.38 -7.90 12.92
C VAL A 267 5.42 -7.11 13.81
N MET A 268 5.86 -5.99 14.36
CA MET A 268 5.00 -5.11 15.16
C MET A 268 3.86 -4.53 14.31
N GLY A 269 4.12 -4.21 13.04
CA GLY A 269 3.09 -3.77 12.10
C GLY A 269 2.03 -4.84 11.84
N PHE A 270 2.43 -6.10 11.69
CA PHE A 270 1.51 -7.22 11.58
C PHE A 270 0.65 -7.36 12.83
N ILE A 271 1.26 -7.31 14.01
CA ILE A 271 0.54 -7.33 15.31
C ILE A 271 -0.45 -6.16 15.38
N GLY A 272 -0.03 -4.96 15.01
CA GLY A 272 -0.89 -3.77 14.97
C GLY A 272 -2.12 -3.97 14.07
N THR A 273 -1.94 -4.55 12.89
CA THR A 273 -3.03 -4.86 11.95
C THR A 273 -4.04 -5.86 12.55
N LEU A 274 -3.59 -6.82 13.34
CA LEU A 274 -4.48 -7.74 14.04
C LEU A 274 -5.26 -7.07 15.17
N LEU A 275 -4.63 -6.16 15.90
CA LEU A 275 -5.20 -5.52 17.09
C LEU A 275 -6.13 -4.35 16.76
N ILE A 276 -5.93 -3.69 15.62
CA ILE A 276 -6.62 -2.42 15.30
C ILE A 276 -8.13 -2.55 15.29
N SER A 277 -8.69 -3.68 14.86
CA SER A 277 -10.14 -3.91 14.85
C SER A 277 -10.76 -3.85 16.24
N ALA A 278 -10.03 -4.25 17.28
CA ALA A 278 -10.47 -4.15 18.67
C ALA A 278 -10.44 -2.71 19.16
N VAL A 279 -9.47 -1.92 18.73
CA VAL A 279 -9.35 -0.50 19.08
C VAL A 279 -10.42 0.34 18.36
N LEU A 280 -10.67 0.07 17.08
CA LEU A 280 -11.69 0.75 16.28
C LEU A 280 -13.12 0.56 16.83
N ARG A 281 -13.40 -0.59 17.47
CA ARG A 281 -14.69 -0.81 18.17
C ARG A 281 -14.92 0.15 19.34
N ARG A 282 -13.86 0.71 19.93
CA ARG A 282 -13.98 1.70 21.02
C ARG A 282 -14.24 3.13 20.48
N GLY A 283 -13.94 3.37 19.21
CA GLY A 283 -14.20 4.63 18.54
C GLY A 283 -13.29 4.82 17.32
N LEU A 284 -13.90 5.07 16.16
CA LEU A 284 -13.18 5.27 14.92
C LEU A 284 -12.34 6.57 14.97
N TYR A 285 -12.98 7.72 15.22
CA TYR A 285 -12.30 9.00 15.22
C TYR A 285 -11.25 9.18 16.33
N PRO A 286 -11.50 8.77 17.60
CA PRO A 286 -10.46 8.78 18.61
C PRO A 286 -9.20 8.00 18.20
N THR A 287 -9.38 6.87 17.54
CA THR A 287 -8.28 6.05 17.03
C THR A 287 -7.53 6.76 15.91
N LEU A 288 -8.25 7.30 14.90
CA LEU A 288 -7.67 8.00 13.76
C LEU A 288 -6.97 9.32 14.15
N ILE A 289 -7.35 9.94 15.26
CA ILE A 289 -6.68 11.11 15.84
C ILE A 289 -5.46 10.68 16.67
N GLY A 290 -5.60 9.66 17.49
CA GLY A 290 -4.54 9.20 18.39
C GLY A 290 -3.31 8.66 17.67
N ILE A 291 -3.51 7.92 16.56
CA ILE A 291 -2.43 7.37 15.75
C ILE A 291 -1.43 8.44 15.28
N PRO A 292 -1.83 9.49 14.54
CA PRO A 292 -0.88 10.48 14.05
C PRO A 292 -0.24 11.30 15.18
N ILE A 293 -0.94 11.55 16.30
CA ILE A 293 -0.35 12.21 17.48
C ILE A 293 0.79 11.35 18.04
N LEU A 294 0.55 10.06 18.22
CA LEU A 294 1.57 9.15 18.76
C LEU A 294 2.74 9.00 17.77
N MET A 295 2.49 8.92 16.47
CA MET A 295 3.54 8.90 15.45
C MET A 295 4.36 10.20 15.44
N ALA A 296 3.71 11.36 15.60
CA ALA A 296 4.40 12.65 15.72
C ALA A 296 5.31 12.69 16.96
N ALA A 297 4.83 12.19 18.10
CA ALA A 297 5.63 12.09 19.32
C ALA A 297 6.85 11.18 19.10
N ILE A 298 6.68 10.02 18.42
CA ILE A 298 7.80 9.12 18.09
C ILE A 298 8.80 9.83 17.19
N ALA A 299 8.36 10.54 16.14
CA ALA A 299 9.25 11.27 15.24
C ALA A 299 10.09 12.31 16.01
N LEU A 300 9.50 13.04 16.98
CA LEU A 300 10.22 13.97 17.83
C LEU A 300 11.18 13.26 18.80
N LEU A 301 10.77 12.18 19.42
CA LEU A 301 11.63 11.40 20.32
C LEU A 301 12.84 10.80 19.58
N LEU A 302 12.68 10.37 18.32
CA LEU A 302 13.80 9.91 17.50
C LEU A 302 14.85 11.03 17.25
N THR A 303 14.44 12.31 17.19
CA THR A 303 15.41 13.42 17.07
C THR A 303 16.21 13.63 18.35
N LEU A 304 15.64 13.30 19.51
CA LEU A 304 16.28 13.47 20.82
C LEU A 304 17.15 12.24 21.19
N PHE A 305 16.64 11.05 20.94
CA PHE A 305 17.25 9.78 21.39
C PHE A 305 17.82 8.95 20.24
N GLY A 306 18.01 9.53 19.05
CA GLY A 306 18.45 8.80 17.84
C GLY A 306 19.77 8.07 17.98
N HIS A 307 20.65 8.47 18.92
CA HIS A 307 21.93 7.79 19.20
C HIS A 307 21.79 6.59 20.15
N THR A 308 20.63 6.39 20.78
CA THR A 308 20.40 5.33 21.77
C THR A 308 19.66 4.17 21.14
N MET A 309 20.40 3.16 20.69
CA MET A 309 19.90 1.99 19.96
C MET A 309 18.64 1.36 20.60
N ALA A 310 18.66 1.09 21.91
CA ALA A 310 17.53 0.45 22.58
C ALA A 310 16.24 1.28 22.49
N VAL A 311 16.37 2.62 22.63
CA VAL A 311 15.21 3.54 22.53
C VAL A 311 14.71 3.58 21.09
N VAL A 312 15.62 3.66 20.11
CA VAL A 312 15.28 3.68 18.69
C VAL A 312 14.49 2.42 18.28
N VAL A 313 14.95 1.23 18.71
CA VAL A 313 14.26 -0.04 18.42
C VAL A 313 12.85 -0.06 19.00
N VAL A 314 12.68 0.37 20.24
CA VAL A 314 11.34 0.44 20.89
C VAL A 314 10.43 1.44 20.17
N LEU A 315 10.92 2.65 19.89
CA LEU A 315 10.15 3.68 19.19
C LEU A 315 9.74 3.24 17.79
N LEU A 316 10.66 2.63 17.04
CA LEU A 316 10.38 2.12 15.69
C LEU A 316 9.47 0.89 15.71
N GLY A 317 9.55 0.03 16.73
CA GLY A 317 8.58 -1.05 16.96
C GLY A 317 7.17 -0.51 17.17
N ILE A 318 7.00 0.51 18.02
CA ILE A 318 5.72 1.17 18.23
C ILE A 318 5.25 1.89 16.95
N TRP A 319 6.16 2.56 16.23
CA TRP A 319 5.87 3.15 14.92
C TRP A 319 5.30 2.10 13.95
N GLY A 320 5.97 0.94 13.81
CA GLY A 320 5.51 -0.16 12.97
C GLY A 320 4.10 -0.61 13.34
N LEU A 321 3.83 -0.83 14.64
CA LEU A 321 2.54 -1.26 15.17
C LEU A 321 1.40 -0.33 14.78
N ILE A 322 1.60 0.98 14.87
CA ILE A 322 0.53 1.96 14.62
C ILE A 322 0.46 2.40 13.15
N ALA A 323 1.60 2.55 12.48
CA ALA A 323 1.66 2.99 11.09
C ALA A 323 1.02 2.00 10.12
N THR A 324 1.25 0.68 10.33
CA THR A 324 0.67 -0.39 9.50
C THR A 324 -0.80 -0.63 9.83
N ALA A 325 -1.24 -0.32 11.05
CA ALA A 325 -2.62 -0.42 11.48
C ALA A 325 -3.51 0.74 10.95
N ALA A 326 -2.94 1.93 10.75
CA ALA A 326 -3.67 3.13 10.33
C ALA A 326 -4.49 2.96 9.04
N PRO A 327 -3.98 2.33 7.95
CA PRO A 327 -4.75 2.10 6.74
C PRO A 327 -6.06 1.37 6.99
N VAL A 328 -6.10 0.39 7.90
CA VAL A 328 -7.32 -0.35 8.24
C VAL A 328 -8.39 0.59 8.82
N GLY A 329 -7.98 1.55 9.65
CA GLY A 329 -8.87 2.57 10.19
C GLY A 329 -9.43 3.47 9.09
N TRP A 330 -8.60 3.94 8.17
CA TRP A 330 -9.02 4.78 7.05
C TRP A 330 -9.91 4.03 6.05
N TRP A 331 -9.63 2.75 5.78
CA TRP A 331 -10.51 1.92 4.97
C TRP A 331 -11.87 1.70 5.63
N SER A 332 -11.93 1.61 6.96
CA SER A 332 -13.18 1.50 7.71
C SER A 332 -13.99 2.81 7.73
N TRP A 333 -13.32 3.95 7.58
CA TRP A 333 -13.95 5.27 7.53
C TRP A 333 -14.82 5.46 6.26
N ILE A 334 -14.43 4.87 5.11
CA ILE A 334 -15.16 5.00 3.84
C ILE A 334 -16.61 4.54 3.95
N PRO A 335 -16.90 3.26 4.27
CA PRO A 335 -18.29 2.78 4.35
C PRO A 335 -19.05 3.40 5.53
N ALA A 336 -18.36 3.85 6.57
CA ALA A 336 -18.99 4.55 7.68
C ALA A 336 -19.47 5.95 7.33
N THR A 337 -18.83 6.61 6.34
CA THR A 337 -19.12 8.00 5.97
C THR A 337 -20.02 8.09 4.74
N PHE A 338 -19.76 7.27 3.72
CA PHE A 338 -20.52 7.28 2.44
C PHE A 338 -20.75 5.87 1.88
N PRO A 339 -21.63 5.07 2.52
CA PRO A 339 -21.85 3.67 2.18
C PRO A 339 -22.31 3.44 0.74
N GLN A 340 -23.08 4.38 0.18
CA GLN A 340 -23.60 4.28 -1.19
C GLN A 340 -22.54 4.49 -2.28
N HIS A 341 -21.37 5.05 -1.95
CA HIS A 341 -20.28 5.38 -2.87
C HIS A 341 -18.94 4.78 -2.43
N ALA A 342 -18.98 3.69 -1.66
CA ALA A 342 -17.79 3.11 -1.05
C ALA A 342 -16.72 2.68 -2.08
N GLU A 343 -17.13 2.17 -3.25
CA GLU A 343 -16.21 1.78 -4.32
C GLU A 343 -15.49 3.00 -4.93
N ALA A 344 -16.22 4.06 -5.24
CA ALA A 344 -15.65 5.30 -5.77
C ALA A 344 -14.75 5.98 -4.73
N GLY A 345 -15.15 5.97 -3.46
CA GLY A 345 -14.37 6.45 -2.33
C GLY A 345 -13.08 5.67 -2.12
N GLY A 346 -13.11 4.35 -2.30
CA GLY A 346 -11.93 3.49 -2.24
C GLY A 346 -10.91 3.83 -3.33
N GLY A 347 -11.35 4.01 -4.57
CA GLY A 347 -10.48 4.42 -5.68
C GLY A 347 -9.84 5.80 -5.43
N LEU A 348 -10.62 6.77 -4.94
CA LEU A 348 -10.11 8.09 -4.57
C LEU A 348 -9.08 8.00 -3.42
N MET A 349 -9.36 7.17 -2.41
CA MET A 349 -8.45 6.93 -1.28
C MET A 349 -7.09 6.41 -1.76
N VAL A 350 -7.06 5.42 -2.66
CA VAL A 350 -5.81 4.90 -3.24
C VAL A 350 -5.03 6.01 -3.95
N ALA A 351 -5.71 6.81 -4.78
CA ALA A 351 -5.06 7.91 -5.49
C ALA A 351 -4.48 8.95 -4.52
N VAL A 352 -5.22 9.32 -3.47
CA VAL A 352 -4.76 10.26 -2.43
C VAL A 352 -3.56 9.68 -1.67
N ILE A 353 -3.61 8.41 -1.27
CA ILE A 353 -2.50 7.75 -0.56
C ILE A 353 -1.23 7.74 -1.42
N GLN A 354 -1.33 7.32 -2.69
CA GLN A 354 -0.17 7.22 -3.57
C GLN A 354 0.43 8.61 -3.90
N LEU A 355 -0.41 9.61 -4.12
CA LEU A 355 0.04 10.99 -4.28
C LEU A 355 0.78 11.48 -3.03
N SER A 356 0.25 11.16 -1.85
CA SER A 356 0.83 11.58 -0.58
C SER A 356 2.14 10.88 -0.26
N ILE A 357 2.28 9.59 -0.62
CA ILE A 357 3.55 8.86 -0.57
C ILE A 357 4.59 9.55 -1.46
N ALA A 358 4.22 9.90 -2.68
CA ALA A 358 5.09 10.61 -3.62
C ALA A 358 5.54 11.97 -3.06
N MET A 359 4.58 12.78 -2.59
CA MET A 359 4.87 14.10 -2.02
C MET A 359 5.70 14.01 -0.74
N GLY A 360 5.38 13.06 0.15
CA GLY A 360 6.10 12.84 1.40
C GLY A 360 7.55 12.42 1.16
N SER A 361 7.77 11.45 0.26
CA SER A 361 9.12 11.02 -0.11
C SER A 361 9.94 12.14 -0.75
N THR A 362 9.31 12.96 -1.61
CA THR A 362 9.97 14.13 -2.23
C THR A 362 10.32 15.19 -1.18
N LEU A 363 9.35 15.58 -0.34
CA LEU A 363 9.57 16.58 0.71
C LEU A 363 10.66 16.10 1.68
N GLY A 364 10.57 14.84 2.12
CA GLY A 364 11.58 14.23 2.99
C GLY A 364 12.96 14.26 2.38
N GLY A 365 13.10 13.99 1.07
CA GLY A 365 14.37 14.00 0.37
C GLY A 365 15.01 15.39 0.29
N VAL A 366 14.22 16.38 -0.10
CA VAL A 366 14.69 17.77 -0.17
C VAL A 366 15.17 18.25 1.21
N LEU A 367 14.41 17.94 2.27
CA LEU A 367 14.79 18.31 3.63
C LEU A 367 16.00 17.54 4.15
N PHE A 368 16.07 16.24 3.82
CA PHE A 368 17.19 15.39 4.22
C PHE A 368 18.50 15.85 3.60
N ASP A 369 18.50 16.12 2.30
CA ASP A 369 19.70 16.59 1.58
C ASP A 369 20.11 18.01 2.00
N ALA A 370 19.13 18.91 2.26
CA ALA A 370 19.41 20.30 2.61
C ALA A 370 19.79 20.52 4.08
N SER A 371 19.15 19.79 5.00
CA SER A 371 19.19 20.08 6.45
C SER A 371 19.31 18.84 7.35
N GLY A 372 19.47 17.67 6.75
CA GLY A 372 19.64 16.39 7.44
C GLY A 372 18.36 15.84 8.08
N TYR A 373 18.51 14.72 8.78
CA TYR A 373 17.39 13.95 9.35
C TYR A 373 16.49 14.73 10.29
N ARG A 374 17.03 15.69 11.06
CA ARG A 374 16.23 16.46 12.03
C ARG A 374 15.13 17.27 11.36
N ALA A 375 15.46 17.97 10.26
CA ALA A 375 14.48 18.72 9.49
C ALA A 375 13.39 17.80 8.92
N THR A 376 13.78 16.66 8.38
CA THR A 376 12.88 15.63 7.84
C THR A 376 11.92 15.11 8.92
N PHE A 377 12.42 14.81 10.12
CA PHE A 377 11.62 14.26 11.20
C PHE A 377 10.70 15.32 11.86
N PHE A 378 11.16 16.57 11.96
CA PHE A 378 10.30 17.67 12.39
C PHE A 378 9.16 17.94 11.38
N ALA A 379 9.44 17.90 10.09
CA ALA A 379 8.43 18.05 9.06
C ALA A 379 7.41 16.90 9.11
N SER A 380 7.88 15.65 9.28
CA SER A 380 7.01 14.49 9.50
C SER A 380 6.09 14.69 10.70
N ALA A 381 6.63 15.11 11.85
CA ALA A 381 5.85 15.38 13.06
C ALA A 381 4.81 16.49 12.85
N ALA A 382 5.18 17.59 12.19
CA ALA A 382 4.27 18.68 11.88
C ALA A 382 3.11 18.25 10.98
N LEU A 383 3.41 17.47 9.92
CA LEU A 383 2.40 16.89 9.02
C LEU A 383 1.45 15.94 9.79
N LEU A 384 2.00 15.06 10.62
CA LEU A 384 1.20 14.13 11.41
C LEU A 384 0.28 14.86 12.42
N LEU A 385 0.75 15.92 13.07
CA LEU A 385 -0.10 16.76 13.91
C LEU A 385 -1.17 17.48 13.08
N GLY A 386 -0.82 17.97 11.88
CA GLY A 386 -1.78 18.54 10.94
C GLY A 386 -2.85 17.53 10.54
N ALA A 387 -2.47 16.26 10.29
CA ALA A 387 -3.41 15.19 10.01
C ALA A 387 -4.36 14.93 11.19
N ALA A 388 -3.86 14.96 12.43
CA ALA A 388 -4.69 14.81 13.62
C ALA A 388 -5.72 15.96 13.73
N CYS A 389 -5.32 17.20 13.48
CA CYS A 389 -6.20 18.36 13.46
C CYS A 389 -7.28 18.25 12.37
N LEU A 390 -6.90 17.84 11.15
CA LEU A 390 -7.85 17.62 10.05
C LEU A 390 -8.83 16.47 10.35
N THR A 391 -8.35 15.39 10.96
CA THR A 391 -9.20 14.26 11.39
C THR A 391 -10.19 14.70 12.46
N PHE A 392 -9.75 15.53 13.41
CA PHE A 392 -10.63 16.12 14.42
C PHE A 392 -11.68 17.05 13.79
N ALA A 393 -11.30 17.90 12.82
CA ALA A 393 -12.25 18.73 12.09
C ALA A 393 -13.27 17.86 11.31
N THR A 394 -12.81 16.77 10.68
CA THR A 394 -13.68 15.79 9.99
C THR A 394 -14.72 15.19 10.95
N SER A 395 -14.31 14.82 12.17
CA SER A 395 -15.23 14.24 13.15
C SER A 395 -16.35 15.20 13.56
N ARG A 396 -16.04 16.50 13.66
CA ARG A 396 -17.04 17.52 14.01
C ARG A 396 -18.02 17.81 12.88
N THR A 397 -17.56 17.79 11.64
CA THR A 397 -18.46 18.01 10.48
C THR A 397 -19.45 16.85 10.29
N GLN A 398 -19.10 15.63 10.66
CA GLN A 398 -20.00 14.49 10.60
C GLN A 398 -21.09 14.55 11.68
N THR A 399 -20.75 14.99 12.90
CA THR A 399 -21.72 15.10 13.99
C THR A 399 -22.70 16.28 13.82
N SER A 400 -22.38 17.30 13.04
CA SER A 400 -23.28 18.43 12.76
C SER A 400 -24.24 18.19 11.59
N GLY A 401 -24.05 17.11 10.84
CA GLY A 401 -24.90 16.72 9.69
C GLY A 401 -25.80 15.51 9.93
N SER A 402 -25.71 14.87 11.11
CA SER A 402 -26.58 13.81 11.61
C SER A 402 -27.59 14.34 12.60
#